data_ffef6e46c50c840acd0b35498f67bca3
#
_entry.id   ffef6e46c50c840acd0b35498f67bca3
#
_cell.length_a   1.000
_cell.length_b   1.000
_cell.length_c   1.000
_cell.angle_alpha   90.00
_cell.angle_beta   90.00
_cell.angle_gamma   90.00
#
_symmetry.space_group_name_H-M   'P 1'
#
loop_
_entity.id
_entity.type
_entity.pdbx_description
1 polymer ?
#
loop_
_entity_poly.entity_id
_entity_poly.type
_entity_poly.pdbx_seq_one_letter_code
_entity_poly.pdbx_strand_id
1 'polypeptide(L)'
;MKRLILMIGVCLSFFCVTVSAQKKEIATAMDQVKKGQNLSQAQASMEKLLKDSANQDNKKIWAILYEAVRKQYDQGNEKLYLKQSYDTANLFNLARQLFVVAQGMDSVEMIPDRKGKVKLEYRKAHAEYLDVIRPNLYSGGLWF
;
A
#
# COMPACT_ATOMS: atom_id res chain seq x y z
N MET A 1 -26.58 -10.54 -36.04
CA MET A 1 -25.83 -9.27 -35.88
C MET A 1 -26.39 -8.39 -34.75
N LYS A 2 -27.66 -8.12 -34.64
CA LYS A 2 -28.21 -7.27 -33.54
C LYS A 2 -27.94 -7.78 -32.10
N ARG A 3 -27.93 -9.10 -31.88
CA ARG A 3 -27.62 -9.72 -30.57
C ARG A 3 -26.16 -9.63 -30.20
N LEU A 4 -25.25 -9.63 -31.17
CA LEU A 4 -23.81 -9.52 -30.97
C LEU A 4 -23.42 -8.08 -30.54
N ILE A 5 -24.04 -7.07 -31.15
CA ILE A 5 -23.85 -5.66 -30.83
C ILE A 5 -24.31 -5.34 -29.40
N LEU A 6 -25.41 -5.97 -28.95
CA LEU A 6 -25.95 -5.80 -27.60
C LEU A 6 -25.02 -6.39 -26.53
N MET A 7 -24.38 -7.54 -26.82
CA MET A 7 -23.41 -8.17 -25.94
C MET A 7 -22.13 -7.32 -25.79
N ILE A 8 -21.65 -6.73 -26.87
CA ILE A 8 -20.46 -5.85 -26.84
C ILE A 8 -20.75 -4.56 -26.07
N GLY A 9 -21.95 -3.99 -26.21
CA GLY A 9 -22.36 -2.79 -25.46
C GLY A 9 -22.45 -3.01 -23.95
N VAL A 10 -22.92 -4.17 -23.50
CA VAL A 10 -23.01 -4.53 -22.07
C VAL A 10 -21.63 -4.76 -21.47
N CYS A 11 -20.68 -5.39 -22.17
CA CYS A 11 -19.32 -5.57 -21.70
C CYS A 11 -18.56 -4.24 -21.55
N LEU A 12 -18.73 -3.30 -22.47
CA LEU A 12 -18.09 -1.98 -22.39
C LEU A 12 -18.60 -1.13 -21.23
N SER A 13 -19.90 -1.20 -20.90
CA SER A 13 -20.46 -0.47 -19.76
C SER A 13 -20.01 -1.02 -18.40
N PHE A 14 -19.78 -2.33 -18.27
CA PHE A 14 -19.22 -2.92 -17.05
C PHE A 14 -17.77 -2.51 -16.80
N PHE A 15 -16.95 -2.38 -17.84
CA PHE A 15 -15.54 -1.96 -17.70
C PHE A 15 -15.40 -0.49 -17.23
N CYS A 16 -16.26 0.41 -17.68
CA CYS A 16 -16.22 1.82 -17.26
C CYS A 16 -16.56 2.02 -15.77
N VAL A 17 -17.47 1.23 -15.23
CA VAL A 17 -17.90 1.34 -13.82
C VAL A 17 -16.80 0.88 -12.86
N THR A 18 -16.08 -0.19 -13.19
CA THR A 18 -15.00 -0.72 -12.36
C THR A 18 -13.80 0.23 -12.27
N VAL A 19 -13.39 0.84 -13.37
CA VAL A 19 -12.29 1.82 -13.41
C VAL A 19 -12.60 3.08 -12.62
N SER A 20 -13.84 3.57 -12.68
CA SER A 20 -14.28 4.75 -11.92
C SER A 20 -14.33 4.47 -10.42
N ALA A 21 -14.85 3.31 -10.01
CA ALA A 21 -14.89 2.88 -8.62
C ALA A 21 -13.47 2.75 -8.03
N GLN A 22 -12.56 2.15 -8.77
CA GLN A 22 -11.16 2.00 -8.36
C GLN A 22 -10.45 3.35 -8.17
N LYS A 23 -10.64 4.31 -9.09
CA LYS A 23 -10.08 5.66 -8.94
C LYS A 23 -10.59 6.35 -7.68
N LYS A 24 -11.87 6.20 -7.36
CA LYS A 24 -12.48 6.75 -6.15
C LYS A 24 -11.89 6.09 -4.90
N GLU A 25 -11.71 4.78 -4.89
CA GLU A 25 -11.13 4.01 -3.79
C GLU A 25 -9.69 4.47 -3.50
N ILE A 26 -8.85 4.61 -4.54
CA ILE A 26 -7.48 5.15 -4.44
C ILE A 26 -7.48 6.59 -3.89
N ALA A 27 -8.37 7.45 -4.38
CA ALA A 27 -8.45 8.84 -3.92
C ALA A 27 -8.87 8.92 -2.45
N THR A 28 -9.83 8.10 -2.02
CA THR A 28 -10.29 8.02 -0.63
C THR A 28 -9.15 7.55 0.29
N ALA A 29 -8.45 6.47 -0.07
CA ALA A 29 -7.33 5.97 0.72
C ALA A 29 -6.20 7.01 0.82
N MET A 30 -5.91 7.72 -0.26
CA MET A 30 -4.91 8.80 -0.25
C MET A 30 -5.30 9.95 0.69
N ASP A 31 -6.58 10.33 0.74
CA ASP A 31 -7.08 11.37 1.66
C ASP A 31 -7.01 10.89 3.13
N GLN A 32 -7.39 9.64 3.40
CA GLN A 32 -7.26 9.01 4.72
C GLN A 32 -5.81 9.02 5.20
N VAL A 33 -4.87 8.63 4.35
CA VAL A 33 -3.43 8.64 4.65
C VAL A 33 -2.93 10.06 4.91
N LYS A 34 -3.32 11.04 4.09
CA LYS A 34 -2.94 12.45 4.31
C LYS A 34 -3.41 12.96 5.66
N LYS A 35 -4.64 12.65 6.03
CA LYS A 35 -5.24 13.06 7.32
C LYS A 35 -4.73 12.25 8.51
N GLY A 36 -4.06 11.13 8.30
CA GLY A 36 -3.65 10.21 9.36
C GLY A 36 -4.82 9.51 10.06
N GLN A 37 -5.96 9.37 9.37
CA GLN A 37 -7.19 8.79 9.89
C GLN A 37 -7.62 7.58 9.06
N ASN A 38 -8.30 6.61 9.70
CA ASN A 38 -8.77 5.39 9.04
C ASN A 38 -7.67 4.64 8.26
N LEU A 39 -6.45 4.65 8.79
CA LEU A 39 -5.27 4.11 8.11
C LEU A 39 -5.38 2.61 7.81
N SER A 40 -5.97 1.83 8.73
CA SER A 40 -6.23 0.39 8.52
C SER A 40 -7.21 0.13 7.37
N GLN A 41 -8.20 1.01 7.20
CA GLN A 41 -9.12 0.93 6.07
C GLN A 41 -8.43 1.28 4.75
N ALA A 42 -7.59 2.33 4.74
CA ALA A 42 -6.78 2.68 3.57
C ALA A 42 -5.85 1.52 3.17
N GLN A 43 -5.19 0.90 4.15
CA GLN A 43 -4.36 -0.28 3.94
C GLN A 43 -5.17 -1.42 3.31
N ALA A 44 -6.27 -1.83 3.93
CA ALA A 44 -7.11 -2.93 3.43
C ALA A 44 -7.63 -2.68 2.01
N SER A 45 -8.01 -1.43 1.68
CA SER A 45 -8.42 -1.04 0.34
C SER A 45 -7.29 -1.22 -0.68
N MET A 46 -6.08 -0.79 -0.37
CA MET A 46 -4.94 -0.92 -1.28
C MET A 46 -4.50 -2.38 -1.44
N GLU A 47 -4.46 -3.15 -0.36
CA GLU A 47 -4.19 -4.59 -0.41
C GLU A 47 -5.21 -5.34 -1.27
N LYS A 48 -6.48 -4.98 -1.16
CA LYS A 48 -7.55 -5.55 -2.01
C LYS A 48 -7.32 -5.24 -3.48
N LEU A 49 -6.96 -4.00 -3.82
CA LEU A 49 -6.67 -3.62 -5.20
C LEU A 49 -5.45 -4.35 -5.78
N LEU A 50 -4.42 -4.62 -4.97
CA LEU A 50 -3.22 -5.35 -5.39
C LEU A 50 -3.45 -6.86 -5.62
N LYS A 51 -4.59 -7.42 -5.19
CA LYS A 51 -4.98 -8.80 -5.53
C LYS A 51 -5.34 -8.95 -7.01
N ASP A 52 -5.75 -7.86 -7.66
CA ASP A 52 -5.96 -7.84 -9.11
C ASP A 52 -4.61 -7.66 -9.82
N SER A 53 -4.29 -8.59 -10.72
CA SER A 53 -3.05 -8.59 -11.50
C SER A 53 -2.85 -7.30 -12.30
N ALA A 54 -3.93 -6.67 -12.76
CA ALA A 54 -3.88 -5.40 -13.49
C ALA A 54 -3.35 -4.22 -12.65
N ASN A 55 -3.34 -4.36 -11.32
CA ASN A 55 -2.93 -3.31 -10.38
C ASN A 55 -1.55 -3.57 -9.74
N GLN A 56 -0.99 -4.76 -9.91
CA GLN A 56 0.25 -5.15 -9.22
C GLN A 56 1.44 -4.24 -9.55
N ASP A 57 1.46 -3.66 -10.75
CA ASP A 57 2.51 -2.74 -11.19
C ASP A 57 2.17 -1.26 -10.92
N ASN A 58 1.09 -0.98 -10.22
CA ASN A 58 0.64 0.39 -9.96
C ASN A 58 1.39 1.01 -8.78
N LYS A 59 2.45 1.76 -9.08
CA LYS A 59 3.29 2.46 -8.09
C LYS A 59 2.48 3.31 -7.10
N LYS A 60 1.39 3.93 -7.54
CA LYS A 60 0.55 4.78 -6.67
C LYS A 60 -0.15 3.97 -5.58
N ILE A 61 -0.63 2.76 -5.90
CA ILE A 61 -1.27 1.89 -4.92
C ILE A 61 -0.25 1.43 -3.88
N TRP A 62 0.94 1.00 -4.32
CA TRP A 62 2.03 0.62 -3.43
C TRP A 62 2.48 1.76 -2.52
N ALA A 63 2.62 2.98 -3.06
CA ALA A 63 3.02 4.15 -2.27
C ALA A 63 1.98 4.50 -1.19
N ILE A 64 0.68 4.45 -1.51
CA ILE A 64 -0.39 4.69 -0.53
C ILE A 64 -0.40 3.58 0.52
N LEU A 65 -0.22 2.33 0.12
CA LEU A 65 -0.14 1.19 1.04
C LEU A 65 1.02 1.35 2.02
N TYR A 66 2.22 1.67 1.50
CA TYR A 66 3.40 1.90 2.35
C TYR A 66 3.14 3.01 3.38
N GLU A 67 2.64 4.15 2.95
CA GLU A 67 2.35 5.27 3.84
C GLU A 67 1.25 4.96 4.87
N ALA A 68 0.23 4.17 4.49
CA ALA A 68 -0.81 3.74 5.42
C ALA A 68 -0.24 2.86 6.53
N VAL A 69 0.62 1.89 6.20
CA VAL A 69 1.27 1.01 7.17
C VAL A 69 2.28 1.79 8.02
N ARG A 70 3.09 2.67 7.40
CA ARG A 70 4.08 3.51 8.09
C ARG A 70 3.43 4.38 9.15
N LYS A 71 2.37 5.10 8.80
CA LYS A 71 1.67 5.97 9.75
C LYS A 71 1.01 5.21 10.90
N GLN A 72 0.48 4.00 10.64
CA GLN A 72 -0.03 3.14 11.72
C GLN A 72 1.09 2.73 12.68
N TYR A 73 2.25 2.34 12.13
CA TYR A 73 3.42 2.01 12.92
C TYR A 73 3.89 3.22 13.75
N ASP A 74 4.04 4.39 13.13
CA ASP A 74 4.47 5.62 13.80
C ASP A 74 3.53 5.99 14.97
N GLN A 75 2.21 5.95 14.74
CA GLN A 75 1.21 6.21 15.78
C GLN A 75 1.25 5.19 16.93
N GLY A 76 1.46 3.91 16.61
CA GLY A 76 1.59 2.86 17.63
C GLY A 76 2.87 3.00 18.44
N ASN A 77 3.98 3.27 17.77
CA ASN A 77 5.29 3.47 18.40
C ASN A 77 5.31 4.72 19.29
N GLU A 78 4.67 5.82 18.86
CA GLU A 78 4.49 7.04 19.66
C GLU A 78 3.72 6.77 20.95
N LYS A 79 2.62 5.98 20.86
CA LYS A 79 1.84 5.60 22.06
C LYS A 79 2.70 4.85 23.07
N LEU A 80 3.49 3.88 22.64
CA LEU A 80 4.38 3.12 23.51
C LEU A 80 5.48 4.01 24.10
N TYR A 81 6.05 4.92 23.30
CA TYR A 81 7.03 5.89 23.77
C TYR A 81 6.47 6.79 24.89
N LEU A 82 5.21 7.22 24.74
CA LEU A 82 4.47 8.01 25.74
C LEU A 82 3.92 7.16 26.90
N LYS A 83 4.31 5.86 26.99
CA LYS A 83 3.84 4.91 28.02
C LYS A 83 2.32 4.72 28.02
N GLN A 84 1.69 4.92 26.88
CA GLN A 84 0.27 4.63 26.68
C GLN A 84 0.10 3.15 26.28
N SER A 85 -1.08 2.59 26.55
CA SER A 85 -1.41 1.24 26.13
C SER A 85 -1.51 1.14 24.62
N TYR A 86 -0.78 0.18 24.03
CA TYR A 86 -0.86 -0.19 22.63
C TYR A 86 -0.52 -1.68 22.47
N ASP A 87 -1.08 -2.31 21.46
CA ASP A 87 -0.80 -3.72 21.14
C ASP A 87 0.61 -3.87 20.55
N THR A 88 1.53 -4.38 21.36
CA THR A 88 2.93 -4.57 20.98
C THR A 88 3.08 -5.60 19.86
N ALA A 89 2.25 -6.66 19.86
CA ALA A 89 2.27 -7.66 18.79
C ALA A 89 1.86 -7.04 17.45
N ASN A 90 0.84 -6.17 17.47
CA ASN A 90 0.44 -5.42 16.28
C ASN A 90 1.55 -4.48 15.80
N LEU A 91 2.29 -3.81 16.71
CA LEU A 91 3.41 -2.95 16.32
C LEU A 91 4.50 -3.74 15.57
N PHE A 92 4.88 -4.91 16.08
CA PHE A 92 5.86 -5.77 15.43
C PHE A 92 5.36 -6.30 14.06
N ASN A 93 4.06 -6.61 13.98
CA ASN A 93 3.46 -7.01 12.71
C ASN A 93 3.48 -5.88 11.68
N LEU A 94 3.19 -4.63 12.07
CA LEU A 94 3.30 -3.46 11.21
C LEU A 94 4.75 -3.23 10.75
N ALA A 95 5.73 -3.39 11.65
CA ALA A 95 7.15 -3.32 11.28
C ALA A 95 7.48 -4.36 10.19
N ARG A 96 7.07 -5.62 10.37
CA ARG A 96 7.27 -6.68 9.36
C ARG A 96 6.58 -6.33 8.04
N GLN A 97 5.35 -5.83 8.08
CA GLN A 97 4.62 -5.44 6.88
C GLN A 97 5.32 -4.32 6.11
N LEU A 98 5.93 -3.36 6.79
CA LEU A 98 6.70 -2.28 6.14
C LEU A 98 7.84 -2.83 5.27
N PHE A 99 8.57 -3.84 5.73
CA PHE A 99 9.62 -4.48 4.92
C PHE A 99 9.02 -5.19 3.70
N VAL A 100 7.91 -5.90 3.86
CA VAL A 100 7.25 -6.61 2.75
C VAL A 100 6.72 -5.62 1.71
N VAL A 101 6.07 -4.54 2.15
CA VAL A 101 5.50 -3.54 1.23
C VAL A 101 6.60 -2.75 0.52
N ALA A 102 7.68 -2.40 1.23
CA ALA A 102 8.84 -1.74 0.61
C ALA A 102 9.51 -2.63 -0.46
N GLN A 103 9.63 -3.93 -0.20
CA GLN A 103 10.14 -4.89 -1.19
C GLN A 103 9.23 -4.99 -2.42
N GLY A 104 7.91 -4.99 -2.23
CA GLY A 104 6.94 -4.95 -3.33
C GLY A 104 7.08 -3.67 -4.15
N MET A 105 7.22 -2.51 -3.48
CA MET A 105 7.45 -1.23 -4.15
C MET A 105 8.76 -1.22 -4.95
N ASP A 106 9.85 -1.71 -4.35
CA ASP A 106 11.15 -1.86 -5.04
C ASP A 106 11.01 -2.68 -6.33
N SER A 107 10.28 -3.80 -6.27
CA SER A 107 10.04 -4.65 -7.45
C SER A 107 9.34 -3.90 -8.57
N VAL A 108 8.35 -3.08 -8.23
CA VAL A 108 7.60 -2.26 -9.20
C VAL A 108 8.45 -1.10 -9.74
N GLU A 109 9.32 -0.50 -8.91
CA GLU A 109 10.24 0.55 -9.35
C GLU A 109 11.32 0.05 -10.32
N MET A 110 11.67 -1.23 -10.22
CA MET A 110 12.63 -1.87 -11.15
C MET A 110 12.05 -2.09 -12.55
N ILE A 111 10.74 -1.99 -12.75
CA ILE A 111 10.11 -2.08 -14.07
C ILE A 111 10.48 -0.83 -14.90
N PRO A 112 11.16 -1.01 -16.06
CA PRO A 112 11.54 0.12 -16.90
C PRO A 112 10.31 0.88 -17.42
N ASP A 113 10.44 2.19 -17.55
CA ASP A 113 9.45 3.02 -18.23
C ASP A 113 9.45 2.78 -19.75
N ARG A 114 8.53 3.45 -20.47
CA ARG A 114 8.44 3.34 -21.95
C ARG A 114 9.73 3.70 -22.70
N LYS A 115 10.67 4.36 -22.03
CA LYS A 115 11.98 4.75 -22.56
C LYS A 115 13.10 3.82 -22.10
N GLY A 116 12.78 2.69 -21.45
CA GLY A 116 13.74 1.74 -20.91
C GLY A 116 14.47 2.23 -19.65
N LYS A 117 14.02 3.29 -18.99
CA LYS A 117 14.67 3.83 -17.80
C LYS A 117 14.02 3.31 -16.53
N VAL A 118 14.84 2.85 -15.60
CA VAL A 118 14.44 2.51 -14.23
C VAL A 118 14.55 3.76 -13.36
N LYS A 119 13.50 4.05 -12.56
CA LYS A 119 13.46 5.16 -11.62
C LYS A 119 13.18 4.63 -10.22
N LEU A 120 14.16 4.75 -9.34
CA LEU A 120 14.09 4.34 -7.94
C LEU A 120 13.78 5.58 -7.06
N GLU A 121 12.54 6.04 -7.12
CA GLU A 121 12.10 7.27 -6.48
C GLU A 121 11.97 7.14 -4.97
N TYR A 122 11.48 5.98 -4.51
CA TYR A 122 11.14 5.74 -3.09
C TYR A 122 12.20 4.94 -2.35
N ARG A 123 13.00 4.15 -3.05
CA ARG A 123 13.92 3.17 -2.48
C ARG A 123 14.84 3.74 -1.39
N LYS A 124 15.46 4.91 -1.64
CA LYS A 124 16.38 5.52 -0.67
C LYS A 124 15.66 5.90 0.61
N ALA A 125 14.54 6.62 0.52
CA ALA A 125 13.76 7.05 1.67
C ALA A 125 13.19 5.88 2.46
N HIS A 126 12.72 4.82 1.77
CA HIS A 126 12.26 3.60 2.42
C HIS A 126 13.40 2.88 3.15
N ALA A 127 14.57 2.73 2.52
CA ALA A 127 15.72 2.08 3.14
C ALA A 127 16.18 2.81 4.41
N GLU A 128 16.29 4.14 4.37
CA GLU A 128 16.66 4.95 5.53
C GLU A 128 15.64 4.79 6.68
N TYR A 129 14.35 4.81 6.39
CA TYR A 129 13.32 4.61 7.40
C TYR A 129 13.33 3.17 7.97
N LEU A 130 13.44 2.16 7.10
CA LEU A 130 13.47 0.76 7.50
C LEU A 130 14.70 0.43 8.36
N ASP A 131 15.82 1.08 8.10
CA ASP A 131 17.02 0.92 8.91
C ASP A 131 16.82 1.39 10.36
N VAL A 132 16.09 2.49 10.55
CA VAL A 132 15.71 3.01 11.88
C VAL A 132 14.80 2.03 12.63
N ILE A 133 13.83 1.39 11.96
CA ILE A 133 12.87 0.48 12.61
C ILE A 133 13.33 -0.99 12.67
N ARG A 134 14.45 -1.33 12.04
CA ARG A 134 15.02 -2.69 12.01
C ARG A 134 15.16 -3.34 13.41
N PRO A 135 15.56 -2.64 14.47
CA PRO A 135 15.62 -3.21 15.81
C PRO A 135 14.26 -3.72 16.29
N ASN A 136 13.16 -3.04 15.94
CA ASN A 136 11.81 -3.50 16.31
C ASN A 136 11.38 -4.74 15.55
N LEU A 137 11.83 -4.92 14.31
CA LEU A 137 11.60 -6.15 13.56
C LEU A 137 12.31 -7.34 14.22
N TYR A 138 13.57 -7.13 14.63
CA TYR A 138 14.35 -8.14 15.35
C TYR A 138 13.70 -8.51 16.70
N SER A 139 13.33 -7.50 17.49
CA SER A 139 12.62 -7.69 18.76
C SER A 139 11.29 -8.43 18.59
N GLY A 140 10.55 -8.13 17.50
CA GLY A 140 9.34 -8.84 17.15
C GLY A 140 9.57 -10.32 16.85
N GLY A 141 10.66 -10.65 16.16
CA GLY A 141 11.04 -12.04 15.90
C GLY A 141 11.37 -12.85 17.15
N LEU A 142 11.79 -12.18 18.23
CA LEU A 142 11.99 -12.80 19.53
C LEU A 142 10.71 -12.88 20.38
N TRP A 143 9.71 -12.05 20.06
CA TRP A 143 8.41 -12.02 20.75
C TRP A 143 7.49 -13.16 20.32
N PHE A 144 7.51 -13.54 19.04
CA PHE A 144 6.74 -14.63 18.45
C PHE A 144 7.53 -15.94 18.43
#